data_26e20621ba291a4d9ee8a0b21ec7d3ff
#
_entry.id   26e20621ba291a4d9ee8a0b21ec7d3ff
#
_cell.length_a   1.000
_cell.length_b   1.000
_cell.length_c   1.000
_cell.angle_alpha   90.00
_cell.angle_beta   90.00
_cell.angle_gamma   90.00
#
_symmetry.space_group_name_H-M   'P 1'
#
loop_
_entity.id
_entity.type
_entity.pdbx_description
1 polymer ?
#
loop_
_entity_poly.entity_id
_entity_poly.type
_entity_poly.pdbx_seq_one_letter_code
_entity_poly.pdbx_strand_id
1 'polypeptide(L)'
;PKQVGLLWVRPGVTLKANIFGGGQELGLRSGTENVAGVVGFATALELAQKRRSAEVKRLRKLREELVKDLKQAFPEMLISSDMKKSLVSFLNISFSGIDAERLVFLLESRGVLVATGSACAANSGTRSHVLASIGLSEAEIDGSLRLTLGKLNNDENIKRAGEFIIEAVRAEMKRTRR
;
A
#
# COMPACT_ATOMS: atom_id res chain seq x y z
N PRO A 1 8.74 -16.58 2.28
CA PRO A 1 8.83 -17.63 1.24
C PRO A 1 7.79 -17.44 0.15
N LYS A 2 8.04 -18.02 -1.04
CA LYS A 2 7.11 -18.04 -2.16
C LYS A 2 6.44 -19.40 -2.25
N GLN A 3 5.32 -19.49 -3.00
CA GLN A 3 4.60 -20.73 -3.28
C GLN A 3 4.04 -21.42 -2.03
N VAL A 4 3.71 -20.66 -1.01
CA VAL A 4 3.06 -21.14 0.20
C VAL A 4 1.98 -20.14 0.63
N GLY A 5 0.85 -20.66 1.09
CA GLY A 5 -0.26 -19.87 1.61
C GLY A 5 -0.92 -20.58 2.77
N LEU A 6 -1.74 -19.86 3.52
CA LEU A 6 -2.50 -20.38 4.64
C LEU A 6 -3.96 -19.94 4.51
N LEU A 7 -4.85 -20.89 4.69
CA LEU A 7 -6.28 -20.64 4.87
C LEU A 7 -6.70 -21.09 6.27
N TRP A 8 -7.13 -20.15 7.09
CA TRP A 8 -7.75 -20.47 8.37
C TRP A 8 -9.26 -20.62 8.19
N VAL A 9 -9.81 -21.71 8.68
CA VAL A 9 -11.23 -22.02 8.61
C VAL A 9 -11.74 -22.27 10.01
N ARG A 10 -12.76 -21.51 10.43
CA ARG A 10 -13.35 -21.74 11.75
C ARG A 10 -14.11 -23.06 11.77
N PRO A 11 -14.24 -23.72 12.95
CA PRO A 11 -15.04 -24.92 13.10
C PRO A 11 -16.49 -24.73 12.61
N GLY A 12 -17.04 -25.75 11.96
CA GLY A 12 -18.42 -25.75 11.44
C GLY A 12 -18.57 -25.18 10.01
N VAL A 13 -17.49 -24.66 9.40
CA VAL A 13 -17.49 -24.26 7.98
C VAL A 13 -17.02 -25.44 7.13
N THR A 14 -17.85 -25.87 6.19
CA THR A 14 -17.51 -26.91 5.22
C THR A 14 -16.92 -26.31 3.97
N LEU A 15 -15.73 -26.76 3.58
CA LEU A 15 -15.10 -26.42 2.31
C LEU A 15 -15.25 -27.56 1.32
N LYS A 16 -15.36 -27.17 0.03
CA LYS A 16 -15.28 -28.14 -1.08
C LYS A 16 -13.90 -28.04 -1.72
N ALA A 17 -13.26 -29.18 -1.94
CA ALA A 17 -12.02 -29.25 -2.70
C ALA A 17 -12.27 -28.80 -4.14
N ASN A 18 -11.33 -28.09 -4.74
CA ASN A 18 -11.29 -27.77 -6.15
C ASN A 18 -10.03 -28.32 -6.86
N ILE A 19 -9.12 -28.92 -6.11
CA ILE A 19 -7.94 -29.63 -6.62
C ILE A 19 -8.00 -31.05 -6.07
N PHE A 20 -8.23 -32.01 -6.95
CA PHE A 20 -8.43 -33.40 -6.60
C PHE A 20 -7.17 -34.23 -6.85
N GLY A 21 -7.00 -35.36 -6.13
CA GLY A 21 -5.86 -36.27 -6.26
C GLY A 21 -5.67 -37.14 -5.01
N GLY A 22 -4.45 -37.18 -4.47
CA GLY A 22 -4.01 -38.11 -3.41
C GLY A 22 -4.54 -37.82 -2.01
N GLY A 23 -5.45 -36.87 -1.80
CA GLY A 23 -6.08 -36.65 -0.49
C GLY A 23 -5.27 -35.81 0.51
N GLN A 24 -4.20 -35.17 0.09
CA GLN A 24 -3.39 -34.30 0.95
C GLN A 24 -4.23 -33.13 1.49
N GLU A 25 -3.77 -32.49 2.56
CA GLU A 25 -4.47 -31.39 3.25
C GLU A 25 -5.93 -31.76 3.62
N LEU A 26 -6.11 -32.93 4.23
CA LEU A 26 -7.42 -33.47 4.61
C LEU A 26 -8.40 -33.64 3.44
N GLY A 27 -7.88 -33.89 2.24
CA GLY A 27 -8.67 -33.99 1.01
C GLY A 27 -9.09 -32.65 0.40
N LEU A 28 -8.71 -31.53 0.99
CA LEU A 28 -9.11 -30.20 0.53
C LEU A 28 -8.22 -29.66 -0.59
N ARG A 29 -6.94 -30.05 -0.58
CA ARG A 29 -5.98 -29.59 -1.59
C ARG A 29 -4.93 -30.67 -1.84
N SER A 30 -5.14 -31.44 -2.89
CA SER A 30 -4.22 -32.51 -3.28
C SER A 30 -2.92 -31.97 -3.91
N GLY A 31 -1.86 -32.75 -3.78
CA GLY A 31 -0.50 -32.47 -4.23
C GLY A 31 0.51 -32.55 -3.09
N THR A 32 1.73 -32.97 -3.40
CA THR A 32 2.81 -33.12 -2.43
C THR A 32 3.02 -31.83 -1.64
N GLU A 33 3.11 -31.93 -0.32
CA GLU A 33 3.27 -30.79 0.58
C GLU A 33 4.64 -30.14 0.41
N ASN A 34 4.66 -28.82 0.29
CA ASN A 34 5.87 -28.02 0.26
C ASN A 34 6.40 -27.80 1.69
N VAL A 35 6.95 -28.85 2.31
CA VAL A 35 7.40 -28.82 3.72
C VAL A 35 8.38 -27.69 3.99
N ALA A 36 9.38 -27.51 3.11
CA ALA A 36 10.37 -26.42 3.26
C ALA A 36 9.71 -25.03 3.20
N GLY A 37 8.75 -24.84 2.30
CA GLY A 37 7.98 -23.60 2.20
C GLY A 37 7.12 -23.35 3.45
N VAL A 38 6.47 -24.38 3.97
CA VAL A 38 5.65 -24.28 5.20
C VAL A 38 6.49 -23.91 6.41
N VAL A 39 7.64 -24.55 6.61
CA VAL A 39 8.58 -24.22 7.70
C VAL A 39 9.09 -22.78 7.57
N GLY A 40 9.51 -22.37 6.36
CA GLY A 40 9.95 -21.00 6.10
C GLY A 40 8.85 -19.98 6.34
N PHE A 41 7.59 -20.30 5.99
CA PHE A 41 6.44 -19.43 6.23
C PHE A 41 6.12 -19.30 7.73
N ALA A 42 6.11 -20.40 8.48
CA ALA A 42 5.91 -20.40 9.92
C ALA A 42 6.97 -19.54 10.63
N THR A 43 8.25 -19.71 10.27
CA THR A 43 9.35 -18.90 10.81
C THR A 43 9.16 -17.40 10.49
N ALA A 44 8.76 -17.07 9.25
CA ALA A 44 8.51 -15.68 8.86
C ALA A 44 7.35 -15.06 9.66
N LEU A 45 6.27 -15.81 9.91
CA LEU A 45 5.14 -15.35 10.74
C LEU A 45 5.57 -15.12 12.19
N GLU A 46 6.35 -16.01 12.77
CA GLU A 46 6.87 -15.86 14.13
C GLU A 46 7.74 -14.60 14.26
N LEU A 47 8.66 -14.40 13.33
CA LEU A 47 9.51 -13.20 13.31
C LEU A 47 8.70 -11.91 13.11
N ALA A 48 7.70 -11.93 12.24
CA ALA A 48 6.81 -10.79 12.02
C ALA A 48 6.02 -10.47 13.30
N GLN A 49 5.48 -11.48 13.98
CA GLN A 49 4.74 -11.31 15.21
C GLN A 49 5.62 -10.75 16.35
N LYS A 50 6.84 -11.23 16.50
CA LYS A 50 7.79 -10.72 17.51
C LYS A 50 8.10 -9.24 17.32
N ARG A 51 8.18 -8.77 16.06
CA ARG A 51 8.54 -7.39 15.72
C ARG A 51 7.34 -6.47 15.59
N ARG A 52 6.13 -6.99 15.48
CA ARG A 52 4.91 -6.26 15.12
C ARG A 52 4.68 -4.99 15.93
N SER A 53 4.75 -5.08 17.26
CA SER A 53 4.42 -3.93 18.13
C SER A 53 5.40 -2.77 17.95
N ALA A 54 6.70 -3.05 17.90
CA ALA A 54 7.72 -2.02 17.70
C ALA A 54 7.62 -1.41 16.29
N GLU A 55 7.43 -2.25 15.28
CA GLU A 55 7.34 -1.81 13.89
C GLU A 55 6.08 -0.96 13.64
N VAL A 56 4.94 -1.34 14.21
CA VAL A 56 3.71 -0.54 14.13
C VAL A 56 3.90 0.85 14.74
N LYS A 57 4.57 0.96 15.89
CA LYS A 57 4.87 2.26 16.52
C LYS A 57 5.79 3.11 15.63
N ARG A 58 6.84 2.51 15.09
CA ARG A 58 7.83 3.16 14.23
C ARG A 58 7.18 3.68 12.93
N LEU A 59 6.44 2.83 12.22
CA LEU A 59 5.78 3.21 10.97
C LEU A 59 4.69 4.25 11.19
N ARG A 60 3.98 4.18 12.32
CA ARG A 60 2.97 5.20 12.68
C ARG A 60 3.63 6.57 12.81
N LYS A 61 4.73 6.67 13.56
CA LYS A 61 5.49 7.91 13.71
C LYS A 61 5.90 8.48 12.35
N LEU A 62 6.57 7.67 11.52
CA LEU A 62 7.02 8.09 10.19
C LEU A 62 5.87 8.59 9.30
N ARG A 63 4.74 7.88 9.32
CA ARG A 63 3.55 8.27 8.56
C ARG A 63 2.95 9.59 9.06
N GLU A 64 2.86 9.78 10.37
CA GLU A 64 2.30 10.98 10.97
C GLU A 64 3.18 12.20 10.69
N GLU A 65 4.51 12.06 10.76
CA GLU A 65 5.46 13.12 10.41
C GLU A 65 5.34 13.51 8.93
N LEU A 66 5.33 12.53 8.03
CA LEU A 66 5.13 12.79 6.60
C LEU A 66 3.81 13.51 6.33
N VAL A 67 2.72 13.06 6.94
CA VAL A 67 1.40 13.71 6.80
C VAL A 67 1.42 15.13 7.30
N LYS A 68 2.06 15.38 8.44
CA LYS A 68 2.20 16.73 9.02
C LYS A 68 2.89 17.68 8.05
N ASP A 69 4.04 17.27 7.49
CA ASP A 69 4.82 18.10 6.57
C ASP A 69 4.04 18.38 5.27
N LEU A 70 3.40 17.35 4.72
CA LEU A 70 2.57 17.48 3.51
C LEU A 70 1.34 18.37 3.75
N LYS A 71 0.66 18.23 4.89
CA LYS A 71 -0.50 19.08 5.25
C LYS A 71 -0.09 20.53 5.51
N GLN A 72 1.09 20.77 6.05
CA GLN A 72 1.63 22.12 6.21
C GLN A 72 1.89 22.78 4.86
N ALA A 73 2.39 22.03 3.88
CA ALA A 73 2.64 22.53 2.53
C ALA A 73 1.37 22.65 1.66
N PHE A 74 0.40 21.77 1.89
CA PHE A 74 -0.85 21.64 1.14
C PHE A 74 -2.03 21.38 2.10
N PRO A 75 -2.61 22.41 2.72
CA PRO A 75 -3.75 22.28 3.64
C PRO A 75 -4.95 21.53 3.03
N GLU A 76 -5.20 21.75 1.73
CA GLU A 76 -6.30 21.15 0.97
C GLU A 76 -6.05 19.69 0.53
N MET A 77 -4.84 19.13 0.77
CA MET A 77 -4.55 17.74 0.45
C MET A 77 -5.57 16.83 1.14
N LEU A 78 -6.23 15.96 0.38
CA LEU A 78 -7.13 14.95 0.92
C LEU A 78 -6.34 13.74 1.42
N ILE A 79 -6.74 13.18 2.55
CA ILE A 79 -6.28 11.89 3.06
C ILE A 79 -7.47 10.96 3.03
N SER A 80 -7.48 9.99 2.12
CA SER A 80 -8.56 9.01 1.98
C SER A 80 -8.41 7.79 2.90
N SER A 81 -7.25 7.66 3.57
CA SER A 81 -7.01 6.63 4.57
C SER A 81 -7.53 7.06 5.94
N ASP A 82 -8.29 6.21 6.62
CA ASP A 82 -8.58 6.43 8.06
C ASP A 82 -7.29 6.23 8.86
N MET A 83 -6.72 7.32 9.37
CA MET A 83 -5.44 7.30 10.08
C MET A 83 -5.43 6.47 11.35
N LYS A 84 -6.62 6.19 11.95
CA LYS A 84 -6.75 5.40 13.17
C LYS A 84 -7.00 3.92 12.89
N LYS A 85 -7.77 3.60 11.85
CA LYS A 85 -8.23 2.23 11.55
C LYS A 85 -7.43 1.54 10.45
N SER A 86 -6.77 2.31 9.56
CA SER A 86 -5.96 1.73 8.49
C SER A 86 -4.64 1.16 9.00
N LEU A 87 -4.06 0.24 8.23
CA LEU A 87 -2.71 -0.25 8.47
C LEU A 87 -1.72 0.92 8.41
N VAL A 88 -0.83 1.00 9.41
CA VAL A 88 0.12 2.11 9.56
C VAL A 88 1.14 2.23 8.43
N SER A 89 1.34 1.16 7.67
CA SER A 89 2.23 1.11 6.51
C SER A 89 1.64 1.74 5.25
N PHE A 90 0.33 2.04 5.21
CA PHE A 90 -0.32 2.60 4.04
C PHE A 90 -0.80 4.02 4.31
N LEU A 91 -0.61 4.86 3.30
CA LEU A 91 -1.14 6.21 3.24
C LEU A 91 -1.63 6.46 1.81
N ASN A 92 -2.89 6.84 1.65
CA ASN A 92 -3.40 7.34 0.39
C ASN A 92 -3.74 8.82 0.54
N ILE A 93 -3.14 9.64 -0.30
CA ILE A 93 -3.32 11.10 -0.35
C ILE A 93 -3.74 11.51 -1.75
N SER A 94 -4.45 12.62 -1.86
CA SER A 94 -4.87 13.14 -3.14
C SER A 94 -4.66 14.66 -3.22
N PHE A 95 -4.20 15.10 -4.40
CA PHE A 95 -4.06 16.50 -4.79
C PHE A 95 -5.02 16.78 -5.93
N SER A 96 -6.20 17.28 -5.63
CA SER A 96 -7.26 17.52 -6.62
C SER A 96 -6.76 18.38 -7.78
N GLY A 97 -7.06 17.97 -9.01
CA GLY A 97 -6.67 18.68 -10.24
C GLY A 97 -5.18 18.49 -10.63
N ILE A 98 -4.47 17.58 -9.99
CA ILE A 98 -3.10 17.19 -10.35
C ILE A 98 -3.14 15.81 -11.01
N ASP A 99 -2.27 15.59 -11.98
CA ASP A 99 -2.07 14.29 -12.62
C ASP A 99 -1.06 13.47 -11.78
N ALA A 100 -1.57 12.47 -11.07
CA ALA A 100 -0.76 11.62 -10.20
C ALA A 100 0.22 10.71 -10.98
N GLU A 101 -0.06 10.35 -12.23
CA GLU A 101 0.87 9.55 -13.05
C GLU A 101 2.15 10.35 -13.32
N ARG A 102 2.00 11.64 -13.62
CA ARG A 102 3.15 12.53 -13.78
C ARG A 102 3.94 12.68 -12.50
N LEU A 103 3.26 12.79 -11.35
CA LEU A 103 3.94 12.81 -10.06
C LEU A 103 4.74 11.54 -9.81
N VAL A 104 4.22 10.36 -10.16
CA VAL A 104 4.94 9.08 -10.03
C VAL A 104 6.25 9.14 -10.82
N PHE A 105 6.24 9.55 -12.10
CA PHE A 105 7.46 9.66 -12.92
C PHE A 105 8.47 10.66 -12.36
N LEU A 106 8.00 11.84 -11.91
CA LEU A 106 8.86 12.85 -11.31
C LEU A 106 9.52 12.37 -10.01
N LEU A 107 8.78 11.63 -9.19
CA LEU A 107 9.27 11.10 -7.92
C LEU A 107 10.21 9.91 -8.12
N GLU A 108 9.89 9.01 -9.06
CA GLU A 108 10.72 7.86 -9.40
C GLU A 108 12.11 8.30 -9.88
N SER A 109 12.20 9.35 -10.70
CA SER A 109 13.46 9.92 -11.16
C SER A 109 14.37 10.42 -10.03
N ARG A 110 13.79 10.64 -8.83
CA ARG A 110 14.49 11.05 -7.60
C ARG A 110 14.65 9.92 -6.58
N GLY A 111 14.29 8.69 -6.96
CA GLY A 111 14.37 7.50 -6.10
C GLY A 111 13.24 7.38 -5.07
N VAL A 112 12.15 8.12 -5.23
CA VAL A 112 10.93 8.00 -4.40
C VAL A 112 9.90 7.16 -5.14
N LEU A 113 9.75 5.90 -4.72
CA LEU A 113 8.83 4.95 -5.35
C LEU A 113 7.46 5.06 -4.69
N VAL A 114 6.49 5.53 -5.46
CA VAL A 114 5.08 5.62 -5.07
C VAL A 114 4.21 5.01 -6.18
N ALA A 115 2.92 4.85 -5.94
CA ALA A 115 2.00 4.36 -6.96
C ALA A 115 0.75 5.24 -7.03
N THR A 116 0.12 5.28 -8.18
CA THR A 116 -1.24 5.82 -8.32
C THR A 116 -2.24 4.90 -7.63
N GLY A 117 -3.46 5.36 -7.41
CA GLY A 117 -4.52 4.59 -6.75
C GLY A 117 -4.87 3.27 -7.45
N SER A 118 -4.53 3.12 -8.73
CA SER A 118 -4.80 1.94 -9.55
C SER A 118 -3.63 1.57 -10.45
N ALA A 119 -2.47 1.24 -9.86
CA ALA A 119 -1.29 0.85 -10.63
C ALA A 119 -1.54 -0.29 -11.66
N CYS A 120 -2.49 -1.20 -11.37
CA CYS A 120 -2.90 -2.25 -12.33
C CYS A 120 -3.94 -1.76 -13.35
N ALA A 121 -4.70 -0.71 -13.07
CA ALA A 121 -5.70 -0.15 -13.97
C ALA A 121 -5.12 1.00 -14.83
N ALA A 122 -3.94 1.52 -14.52
CA ALA A 122 -3.23 2.50 -15.35
C ALA A 122 -3.02 1.96 -16.79
N ASN A 123 -2.80 0.65 -16.95
CA ASN A 123 -2.73 0.00 -18.26
C ASN A 123 -4.09 -0.13 -18.99
N SER A 124 -5.22 0.06 -18.31
CA SER A 124 -6.58 -0.06 -18.88
C SER A 124 -7.30 1.27 -19.01
N GLY A 125 -6.68 2.40 -18.64
CA GLY A 125 -7.28 3.74 -18.68
C GLY A 125 -8.46 3.93 -17.74
N THR A 126 -8.65 3.03 -16.76
CA THR A 126 -9.78 3.09 -15.81
C THR A 126 -9.35 3.63 -14.46
N ARG A 127 -10.14 4.56 -13.93
CA ARG A 127 -9.97 5.07 -12.55
C ARG A 127 -10.17 3.98 -11.51
N SER A 128 -9.58 4.18 -10.34
CA SER A 128 -9.72 3.24 -9.22
C SER A 128 -11.18 3.12 -8.75
N HIS A 129 -11.80 1.98 -8.99
CA HIS A 129 -13.14 1.69 -8.48
C HIS A 129 -13.21 1.68 -6.95
N VAL A 130 -12.09 1.40 -6.27
CA VAL A 130 -12.00 1.45 -4.81
C VAL A 130 -12.14 2.89 -4.31
N LEU A 131 -11.39 3.83 -4.92
CA LEU A 131 -11.47 5.24 -4.54
C LEU A 131 -12.83 5.84 -4.90
N ALA A 132 -13.42 5.46 -6.03
CA ALA A 132 -14.78 5.86 -6.39
C ALA A 132 -15.81 5.33 -5.39
N SER A 133 -15.68 4.06 -4.95
CA SER A 133 -16.61 3.44 -3.99
C SER A 133 -16.56 4.07 -2.59
N ILE A 134 -15.47 4.70 -2.21
CA ILE A 134 -15.36 5.46 -0.96
C ILE A 134 -15.71 6.95 -1.12
N GLY A 135 -16.22 7.35 -2.28
CA GLY A 135 -16.82 8.66 -2.54
C GLY A 135 -15.88 9.75 -3.03
N LEU A 136 -14.66 9.42 -3.52
CA LEU A 136 -13.78 10.41 -4.13
C LEU A 136 -14.32 10.84 -5.50
N SER A 137 -14.23 12.14 -5.78
CA SER A 137 -14.48 12.70 -7.11
C SER A 137 -13.41 12.25 -8.12
N GLU A 138 -13.71 12.35 -9.40
CA GLU A 138 -12.76 12.02 -10.47
C GLU A 138 -11.44 12.78 -10.35
N ALA A 139 -11.51 14.09 -10.06
CA ALA A 139 -10.32 14.93 -9.89
C ALA A 139 -9.45 14.52 -8.67
N GLU A 140 -10.08 14.01 -7.62
CA GLU A 140 -9.38 13.48 -6.45
C GLU A 140 -8.76 12.10 -6.74
N ILE A 141 -9.45 11.26 -7.52
CA ILE A 141 -8.93 9.96 -7.94
C ILE A 141 -7.71 10.14 -8.85
N ASP A 142 -7.80 11.03 -9.85
CA ASP A 142 -6.73 11.31 -10.81
C ASP A 142 -5.48 11.90 -10.11
N GLY A 143 -5.68 12.65 -9.02
CA GLY A 143 -4.59 13.21 -8.19
C GLY A 143 -4.12 12.32 -7.04
N SER A 144 -4.52 11.04 -7.02
CA SER A 144 -4.28 10.16 -5.87
C SER A 144 -2.95 9.43 -5.94
N LEU A 145 -2.17 9.53 -4.86
CA LEU A 145 -0.93 8.78 -4.63
C LEU A 145 -1.11 7.80 -3.47
N ARG A 146 -0.66 6.56 -3.67
CA ARG A 146 -0.53 5.55 -2.63
C ARG A 146 0.92 5.42 -2.21
N LEU A 147 1.18 5.70 -0.95
CA LEU A 147 2.47 5.56 -0.31
C LEU A 147 2.47 4.32 0.59
N THR A 148 3.53 3.53 0.48
CA THR A 148 3.68 2.31 1.29
C THR A 148 5.00 2.37 2.03
N LEU A 149 4.94 2.48 3.34
CA LEU A 149 6.10 2.50 4.22
C LEU A 149 6.44 1.09 4.69
N GLY A 150 7.71 0.80 4.85
CA GLY A 150 8.16 -0.52 5.27
C GLY A 150 9.49 -0.50 6.02
N LYS A 151 10.09 -1.68 6.14
CA LYS A 151 11.32 -1.89 6.92
C LYS A 151 12.50 -1.00 6.52
N LEU A 152 12.59 -0.61 5.24
CA LEU A 152 13.70 0.18 4.71
C LEU A 152 13.51 1.69 4.94
N ASN A 153 12.35 2.13 5.39
CA ASN A 153 12.09 3.53 5.67
C ASN A 153 12.58 3.92 7.06
N ASN A 154 13.17 5.10 7.16
CA ASN A 154 13.64 5.74 8.38
C ASN A 154 13.29 7.23 8.36
N ASP A 155 13.58 7.95 9.47
CA ASP A 155 13.26 9.39 9.62
C ASP A 155 13.89 10.22 8.48
N GLU A 156 15.15 9.95 8.12
CA GLU A 156 15.88 10.70 7.10
C GLU A 156 15.26 10.53 5.70
N ASN A 157 15.06 9.27 5.25
CA ASN A 157 14.55 9.04 3.89
C ASN A 157 13.07 9.41 3.75
N ILE A 158 12.26 9.34 4.82
CA ILE A 158 10.87 9.81 4.80
C ILE A 158 10.81 11.33 4.74
N LYS A 159 11.65 12.05 5.49
CA LYS A 159 11.73 13.51 5.40
C LYS A 159 12.11 13.94 3.98
N ARG A 160 13.16 13.35 3.42
CA ARG A 160 13.60 13.62 2.05
C ARG A 160 12.53 13.31 1.01
N ALA A 161 11.81 12.20 1.17
CA ALA A 161 10.68 11.86 0.30
C ALA A 161 9.56 12.91 0.38
N GLY A 162 9.25 13.40 1.58
CA GLY A 162 8.29 14.49 1.79
C GLY A 162 8.70 15.77 1.07
N GLU A 163 9.96 16.17 1.16
CA GLU A 163 10.50 17.33 0.44
C GLU A 163 10.35 17.17 -1.08
N PHE A 164 10.69 16.01 -1.63
CA PHE A 164 10.54 15.73 -3.06
C PHE A 164 9.08 15.71 -3.52
N ILE A 165 8.16 15.17 -2.71
CA ILE A 165 6.72 15.23 -3.00
C ILE A 165 6.25 16.68 -3.03
N ILE A 166 6.64 17.52 -2.07
CA ILE A 166 6.27 18.94 -2.01
C ILE A 166 6.77 19.67 -3.25
N GLU A 167 8.01 19.47 -3.66
CA GLU A 167 8.58 20.09 -4.85
C GLU A 167 7.85 19.65 -6.14
N ALA A 168 7.62 18.34 -6.31
CA ALA A 168 6.94 17.78 -7.47
C ALA A 168 5.51 18.31 -7.62
N VAL A 169 4.74 18.33 -6.52
CA VAL A 169 3.36 18.84 -6.51
C VAL A 169 3.34 20.32 -6.82
N ARG A 170 4.24 21.14 -6.24
CA ARG A 170 4.34 22.57 -6.55
C ARG A 170 4.70 22.82 -8.01
N ALA A 171 5.59 22.04 -8.59
CA ALA A 171 5.96 22.15 -9.99
C ALA A 171 4.75 21.86 -10.91
N GLU A 172 4.00 20.81 -10.60
CA GLU A 172 2.83 20.40 -11.36
C GLU A 172 1.68 21.42 -11.22
N MET A 173 1.45 21.98 -10.03
CA MET A 173 0.48 23.06 -9.81
C MET A 173 0.80 24.32 -10.63
N LYS A 174 2.08 24.66 -10.78
CA LYS A 174 2.48 25.79 -11.63
C LYS A 174 2.24 25.52 -13.11
N ARG A 175 2.38 24.27 -13.54
CA ARG A 175 2.13 23.86 -14.92
C ARG A 175 0.64 23.91 -15.27
N THR A 176 -0.23 23.44 -14.38
CA THR A 176 -1.69 23.36 -14.63
C THR A 176 -2.41 24.71 -14.50
N ARG A 177 -1.79 25.72 -13.87
CA ARG A 177 -2.33 27.08 -13.79
C ARG A 177 -2.00 27.96 -15.02
N ARG A 178 -1.25 27.47 -15.97
CA ARG A 178 -0.94 28.13 -17.25
C ARG A 178 -1.86 27.62 -18.35
#